data_7808dd897bc6895eaaa96a92ebda4706
#
_entry.id   7808dd897bc6895eaaa96a92ebda4706
#
_cell.length_a   1.000
_cell.length_b   1.000
_cell.length_c   1.000
_cell.angle_alpha   90.00
_cell.angle_beta   90.00
_cell.angle_gamma   90.00
#
_symmetry.space_group_name_H-M   'P 1'
#
loop_
_entity.id
_entity.type
_entity.pdbx_description
1 polymer ?
#
loop_
_entity_poly.entity_id
_entity_poly.type
_entity_poly.pdbx_seq_one_letter_code
_entity_poly.pdbx_strand_id
1 'polypeptide(L)'
;LMDRHPVTGNDTVLVVGHNAILRCLILVLLGEPQGGFRRLRLDNASLSVFNLSSGPKGYKVQIECLNSIAHLEPALPAKGTKARLVLVRHGETDWNRQGRFQGQIDIPLNSNGHAQAEAARSFLEDVTLDRAYSSSMSRPRETAEGILKSHSGVPLTVTDGLMEIGHGLWEGKLESEIRQGWDELLQAWKDAPETVQMPEGETIQDVWKRSVDCWNSIANGLDPSETALVVAHDAVNKTILCHLLGLAPKDIWSVKQGNGGVTVIDMPEDPSQPAVVSCLNLTSHLGGVLDRTAAGAL
;
A
#
# COMPACT_ATOMS: atom_id res chain seq x y z
N LEU A 1 -25.79 -7.74 -5.14
CA LEU A 1 -25.15 -7.88 -3.83
C LEU A 1 -25.55 -6.70 -2.93
N MET A 2 -25.31 -5.47 -3.36
CA MET A 2 -25.57 -4.22 -2.60
C MET A 2 -27.05 -4.04 -2.23
N ASP A 3 -27.99 -4.46 -3.07
CA ASP A 3 -29.43 -4.38 -2.78
C ASP A 3 -29.84 -5.29 -1.62
N ARG A 4 -29.10 -6.39 -1.40
CA ARG A 4 -29.38 -7.35 -0.31
C ARG A 4 -28.59 -7.06 0.95
N HIS A 5 -27.44 -6.38 0.82
CA HIS A 5 -26.51 -6.06 1.90
C HIS A 5 -26.16 -4.57 1.80
N PRO A 6 -26.98 -3.67 2.31
CA PRO A 6 -26.73 -2.23 2.24
C PRO A 6 -25.50 -1.86 3.06
N VAL A 7 -24.66 -0.98 2.53
CA VAL A 7 -23.40 -0.54 3.16
C VAL A 7 -23.58 0.24 4.48
N THR A 8 -24.81 0.47 4.90
CA THR A 8 -25.15 1.07 6.21
C THR A 8 -25.16 0.06 7.35
N GLY A 9 -25.06 -1.25 7.05
CA GLY A 9 -24.99 -2.33 8.04
C GLY A 9 -23.54 -2.69 8.39
N ASN A 10 -23.39 -3.54 9.40
CA ASN A 10 -22.09 -4.14 9.78
C ASN A 10 -21.95 -5.56 9.25
N ASP A 11 -22.57 -5.87 8.11
CA ASP A 11 -22.55 -7.19 7.53
C ASP A 11 -21.16 -7.55 6.99
N THR A 12 -20.72 -8.77 7.26
CA THR A 12 -19.60 -9.38 6.54
C THR A 12 -20.16 -10.41 5.58
N VAL A 13 -19.91 -10.23 4.28
CA VAL A 13 -20.42 -11.10 3.22
C VAL A 13 -19.27 -11.89 2.62
N LEU A 14 -19.36 -13.23 2.68
CA LEU A 14 -18.43 -14.11 2.00
C LEU A 14 -18.91 -14.37 0.56
N VAL A 15 -18.07 -14.09 -0.43
CA VAL A 15 -18.30 -14.39 -1.84
C VAL A 15 -17.28 -15.42 -2.30
N VAL A 16 -17.75 -16.58 -2.76
CA VAL A 16 -16.90 -17.63 -3.30
C VAL A 16 -17.21 -17.77 -4.80
N GLY A 17 -16.18 -17.79 -5.63
CA GLY A 17 -16.36 -17.83 -7.07
C GLY A 17 -15.09 -18.24 -7.81
N HIS A 18 -15.13 -18.13 -9.13
CA HIS A 18 -14.01 -18.46 -10.01
C HIS A 18 -13.19 -17.22 -10.36
N ASN A 19 -11.92 -17.42 -10.70
CA ASN A 19 -10.94 -16.37 -10.98
C ASN A 19 -11.48 -15.23 -11.86
N ALA A 20 -12.02 -15.55 -13.05
CA ALA A 20 -12.45 -14.52 -13.99
C ALA A 20 -13.61 -13.67 -13.45
N ILE A 21 -14.64 -14.32 -12.86
CA ILE A 21 -15.79 -13.60 -12.32
C ILE A 21 -15.41 -12.74 -11.10
N LEU A 22 -14.51 -13.25 -10.24
CA LEU A 22 -14.04 -12.48 -9.09
C LEU A 22 -13.21 -11.27 -9.53
N ARG A 23 -12.35 -11.41 -10.56
CA ARG A 23 -11.65 -10.24 -11.14
C ARG A 23 -12.62 -9.22 -11.71
N CYS A 24 -13.63 -9.64 -12.46
CA CYS A 24 -14.66 -8.73 -12.97
C CYS A 24 -15.39 -8.01 -11.83
N LEU A 25 -15.74 -8.72 -10.75
CA LEU A 25 -16.36 -8.12 -9.58
C LEU A 25 -15.46 -7.05 -8.93
N ILE A 26 -14.18 -7.35 -8.75
CA ILE A 26 -13.20 -6.40 -8.21
C ILE A 26 -13.11 -5.16 -9.10
N LEU A 27 -13.05 -5.32 -10.41
CA LEU A 27 -12.96 -4.20 -11.35
C LEU A 27 -14.21 -3.32 -11.31
N VAL A 28 -15.39 -3.93 -11.24
CA VAL A 28 -16.65 -3.16 -11.07
C VAL A 28 -16.63 -2.36 -9.77
N LEU A 29 -16.18 -2.98 -8.66
CA LEU A 29 -16.04 -2.28 -7.38
C LEU A 29 -15.05 -1.10 -7.46
N LEU A 30 -13.99 -1.21 -8.24
CA LEU A 30 -12.97 -0.17 -8.41
C LEU A 30 -13.31 0.86 -9.51
N GLY A 31 -14.50 0.80 -10.11
CA GLY A 31 -14.91 1.75 -11.15
C GLY A 31 -14.37 1.42 -12.55
N GLU A 32 -14.09 0.16 -12.82
CA GLU A 32 -13.70 -0.37 -14.14
C GLU A 32 -12.43 0.27 -14.75
N PRO A 33 -11.30 0.27 -14.04
CA PRO A 33 -10.06 0.82 -14.57
C PRO A 33 -9.64 0.12 -15.86
N GLN A 34 -9.20 0.89 -16.87
CA GLN A 34 -8.78 0.37 -18.16
C GLN A 34 -7.64 -0.64 -18.02
N GLY A 35 -7.78 -1.79 -18.70
CA GLY A 35 -6.79 -2.87 -18.67
C GLY A 35 -6.68 -3.57 -17.32
N GLY A 36 -7.56 -3.28 -16.36
CA GLY A 36 -7.50 -3.74 -14.97
C GLY A 36 -7.51 -5.26 -14.83
N PHE A 37 -8.14 -6.00 -15.75
CA PHE A 37 -8.21 -7.46 -15.69
C PHE A 37 -6.83 -8.14 -15.67
N ARG A 38 -5.84 -7.56 -16.34
CA ARG A 38 -4.47 -8.07 -16.40
C ARG A 38 -3.55 -7.52 -15.30
N ARG A 39 -4.03 -6.54 -14.53
CA ARG A 39 -3.27 -5.90 -13.44
C ARG A 39 -3.37 -6.64 -12.11
N LEU A 40 -4.29 -7.60 -12.01
CA LEU A 40 -4.59 -8.33 -10.79
C LEU A 40 -4.26 -9.82 -10.96
N ARG A 41 -3.72 -10.43 -9.91
CA ARG A 41 -3.60 -11.87 -9.76
C ARG A 41 -4.57 -12.36 -8.69
N LEU A 42 -5.22 -13.49 -8.93
CA LEU A 42 -6.00 -14.22 -7.94
C LEU A 42 -5.62 -15.70 -8.05
N ASP A 43 -5.05 -16.23 -6.99
CA ASP A 43 -4.68 -17.64 -6.88
C ASP A 43 -5.85 -18.48 -6.36
N ASN A 44 -5.79 -19.80 -6.54
CA ASN A 44 -6.80 -20.71 -5.98
C ASN A 44 -6.80 -20.63 -4.46
N ALA A 45 -8.00 -20.61 -3.88
CA ALA A 45 -8.23 -20.47 -2.45
C ALA A 45 -7.69 -19.17 -1.83
N SER A 46 -7.27 -18.18 -2.63
CA SER A 46 -6.84 -16.89 -2.09
C SER A 46 -7.98 -16.11 -1.46
N LEU A 47 -7.66 -15.30 -0.47
CA LEU A 47 -8.57 -14.41 0.22
C LEU A 47 -8.31 -12.95 -0.20
N SER A 48 -9.39 -12.23 -0.51
CA SER A 48 -9.34 -10.79 -0.74
C SER A 48 -10.43 -10.12 0.09
N VAL A 49 -10.08 -9.02 0.74
CA VAL A 49 -10.97 -8.32 1.68
C VAL A 49 -11.19 -6.90 1.19
N PHE A 50 -12.44 -6.49 1.14
CA PHE A 50 -12.88 -5.16 0.72
C PHE A 50 -13.77 -4.55 1.78
N ASN A 51 -13.45 -3.33 2.19
CA ASN A 51 -14.30 -2.52 3.05
C ASN A 51 -15.20 -1.65 2.16
N LEU A 52 -16.50 -1.68 2.44
CA LEU A 52 -17.48 -0.86 1.76
C LEU A 52 -18.12 0.10 2.76
N SER A 53 -18.17 1.37 2.42
CA SER A 53 -18.79 2.41 3.24
C SER A 53 -19.67 3.31 2.39
N SER A 54 -20.60 4.03 3.01
CA SER A 54 -21.42 5.02 2.32
C SER A 54 -20.56 6.14 1.74
N GLY A 55 -20.90 6.60 0.55
CA GLY A 55 -20.20 7.67 -0.14
C GLY A 55 -21.17 8.57 -0.91
N PRO A 56 -20.71 9.76 -1.36
CA PRO A 56 -21.55 10.73 -2.07
C PRO A 56 -22.22 10.20 -3.34
N LYS A 57 -21.61 9.19 -3.97
CA LYS A 57 -22.09 8.56 -5.21
C LYS A 57 -22.59 7.12 -5.00
N GLY A 58 -23.06 6.80 -3.79
CA GLY A 58 -23.54 5.48 -3.40
C GLY A 58 -22.63 4.80 -2.38
N TYR A 59 -21.50 4.22 -2.79
CA TYR A 59 -20.54 3.59 -1.88
C TYR A 59 -19.09 3.95 -2.24
N LYS A 60 -18.23 3.89 -1.22
CA LYS A 60 -16.78 3.91 -1.35
C LYS A 60 -16.27 2.48 -1.12
N VAL A 61 -15.27 2.08 -1.88
CA VAL A 61 -14.60 0.77 -1.75
C VAL A 61 -13.16 0.97 -1.37
N GLN A 62 -12.69 0.17 -0.43
CA GLN A 62 -11.29 0.11 -0.06
C GLN A 62 -10.81 -1.34 -0.08
N ILE A 63 -9.76 -1.62 -0.83
CA ILE A 63 -9.03 -2.88 -0.77
C ILE A 63 -8.27 -2.90 0.55
N GLU A 64 -8.67 -3.77 1.47
CA GLU A 64 -7.92 -4.01 2.69
C GLU A 64 -6.79 -5.00 2.46
N CYS A 65 -7.08 -6.08 1.71
CA CYS A 65 -6.13 -7.10 1.33
C CYS A 65 -6.55 -7.71 -0.01
N LEU A 66 -5.58 -8.02 -0.88
CA LEU A 66 -5.84 -8.69 -2.15
C LEU A 66 -4.96 -9.94 -2.30
N ASN A 67 -5.58 -11.04 -2.73
CA ASN A 67 -4.90 -12.29 -3.09
C ASN A 67 -3.99 -12.83 -1.98
N SER A 68 -4.42 -12.80 -0.73
CA SER A 68 -3.69 -13.45 0.37
C SER A 68 -3.79 -14.95 0.25
N ILE A 69 -2.66 -15.62 0.21
CA ILE A 69 -2.51 -17.08 0.29
C ILE A 69 -1.70 -17.49 1.53
N ALA A 70 -1.61 -16.63 2.52
CA ALA A 70 -0.78 -16.82 3.72
C ALA A 70 -1.16 -18.03 4.57
N HIS A 71 -2.31 -18.65 4.33
CA HIS A 71 -2.76 -19.91 4.94
C HIS A 71 -2.31 -21.15 4.15
N LEU A 72 -1.60 -20.95 3.03
CA LEU A 72 -1.04 -21.99 2.18
C LEU A 72 0.50 -21.95 2.23
N GLU A 73 1.13 -23.00 1.74
CA GLU A 73 2.58 -23.06 1.57
C GLU A 73 2.92 -23.14 0.08
N PRO A 74 3.75 -22.24 -0.45
CA PRO A 74 4.35 -21.07 0.21
C PRO A 74 3.34 -19.94 0.46
N ALA A 75 3.60 -19.08 1.45
CA ALA A 75 2.72 -17.97 1.85
C ALA A 75 2.64 -16.80 0.84
N LEU A 76 3.57 -16.74 -0.10
CA LEU A 76 3.60 -15.75 -1.17
C LEU A 76 3.34 -16.38 -2.55
N PRO A 77 2.70 -15.66 -3.48
CA PRO A 77 2.50 -16.13 -4.84
C PRO A 77 3.83 -16.46 -5.52
N ALA A 78 3.87 -17.58 -6.24
CA ALA A 78 5.06 -17.98 -6.99
C ALA A 78 5.52 -16.86 -7.93
N LYS A 79 6.84 -16.57 -7.93
CA LYS A 79 7.46 -15.61 -8.86
C LYS A 79 7.42 -16.16 -10.26
N GLY A 80 7.10 -15.30 -11.23
CA GLY A 80 7.29 -15.57 -12.65
C GLY A 80 8.76 -15.47 -13.09
N THR A 81 8.97 -15.37 -14.39
CA THR A 81 10.31 -15.28 -15.01
C THR A 81 10.88 -13.86 -15.03
N LYS A 82 10.08 -12.85 -14.67
CA LYS A 82 10.46 -11.43 -14.73
C LYS A 82 10.71 -10.85 -13.35
N ALA A 83 11.21 -9.63 -13.33
CA ALA A 83 11.54 -8.93 -12.10
C ALA A 83 10.32 -8.83 -11.16
N ARG A 84 10.59 -8.90 -9.88
CA ARG A 84 9.62 -8.77 -8.80
C ARG A 84 10.00 -7.61 -7.90
N LEU A 85 9.01 -6.83 -7.47
CA LEU A 85 9.19 -5.83 -6.43
C LEU A 85 8.31 -6.18 -5.23
N VAL A 86 8.92 -6.11 -4.05
CA VAL A 86 8.25 -6.30 -2.76
C VAL A 86 8.15 -4.93 -2.10
N LEU A 87 6.94 -4.35 -2.13
CA LEU A 87 6.66 -3.03 -1.57
C LEU A 87 6.17 -3.18 -0.13
N VAL A 88 6.81 -2.51 0.81
CA VAL A 88 6.50 -2.58 2.24
C VAL A 88 6.25 -1.17 2.78
N ARG A 89 5.20 -0.98 3.57
CA ARG A 89 5.06 0.23 4.39
C ARG A 89 5.91 0.09 5.64
N HIS A 90 6.55 1.17 6.06
CA HIS A 90 7.33 1.20 7.31
C HIS A 90 6.53 0.73 8.52
N GLY A 91 7.23 0.22 9.54
CA GLY A 91 6.65 -0.15 10.82
C GLY A 91 6.04 1.03 11.59
N GLU A 92 5.32 0.73 12.65
CA GLU A 92 4.61 1.73 13.47
C GLU A 92 5.57 2.74 14.12
N THR A 93 5.13 4.00 14.17
CA THR A 93 5.75 5.08 14.94
C THR A 93 4.80 5.52 16.09
N ASP A 94 5.29 6.30 17.03
CA ASP A 94 4.42 6.85 18.09
C ASP A 94 3.33 7.76 17.52
N TRP A 95 3.60 8.47 16.42
CA TRP A 95 2.59 9.30 15.77
C TRP A 95 1.51 8.46 15.07
N ASN A 96 1.85 7.32 14.46
CA ASN A 96 0.84 6.39 13.95
C ASN A 96 -0.09 5.92 15.08
N ARG A 97 0.49 5.49 16.21
CA ARG A 97 -0.27 5.03 17.38
C ARG A 97 -1.17 6.13 17.97
N GLN A 98 -0.71 7.38 17.96
CA GLN A 98 -1.45 8.52 18.47
C GLN A 98 -2.49 9.07 17.48
N GLY A 99 -2.51 8.62 16.21
CA GLY A 99 -3.38 9.15 15.17
C GLY A 99 -3.01 10.59 14.75
N ARG A 100 -1.72 10.93 14.78
CA ARG A 100 -1.21 12.22 14.30
C ARG A 100 -0.86 12.15 12.82
N PHE A 101 -1.14 13.22 12.10
CA PHE A 101 -0.71 13.38 10.71
C PHE A 101 0.82 13.36 10.64
N GLN A 102 1.36 12.38 9.89
CA GLN A 102 2.79 12.16 9.82
C GLN A 102 3.26 12.31 8.38
N GLY A 103 3.91 13.44 8.12
CA GLY A 103 4.49 13.75 6.82
C GLY A 103 6.01 13.59 6.83
N GLN A 104 6.72 14.68 6.55
CA GLN A 104 8.16 14.71 6.37
C GLN A 104 8.94 15.04 7.67
N ILE A 105 8.27 15.32 8.78
CA ILE A 105 8.92 15.31 10.09
C ILE A 105 9.39 13.89 10.38
N ASP A 106 10.68 13.73 10.65
CA ASP A 106 11.32 12.42 10.73
C ASP A 106 11.18 11.78 12.12
N ILE A 107 10.10 11.02 12.30
CA ILE A 107 9.81 10.26 13.53
C ILE A 107 10.29 8.82 13.31
N PRO A 108 11.12 8.24 14.21
CA PRO A 108 11.63 6.86 14.09
C PRO A 108 10.56 5.82 14.42
N LEU A 109 10.88 4.55 14.19
CA LEU A 109 10.05 3.44 14.63
C LEU A 109 9.92 3.43 16.16
N ASN A 110 8.74 3.04 16.65
CA ASN A 110 8.59 2.67 18.05
C ASN A 110 8.88 1.17 18.26
N SER A 111 8.77 0.68 19.49
CA SER A 111 9.04 -0.73 19.81
C SER A 111 8.18 -1.69 19.02
N ASN A 112 6.91 -1.36 18.75
CA ASN A 112 6.01 -2.16 17.93
C ASN A 112 6.43 -2.13 16.46
N GLY A 113 6.85 -0.98 15.95
CA GLY A 113 7.38 -0.85 14.58
C GLY A 113 8.62 -1.72 14.34
N HIS A 114 9.53 -1.79 15.30
CA HIS A 114 10.66 -2.71 15.24
C HIS A 114 10.23 -4.18 15.28
N ALA A 115 9.21 -4.54 16.08
CA ALA A 115 8.65 -5.89 16.09
C ALA A 115 7.95 -6.24 14.75
N GLN A 116 7.28 -5.27 14.13
CA GLN A 116 6.68 -5.43 12.80
C GLN A 116 7.75 -5.63 11.71
N ALA A 117 8.87 -4.89 11.78
CA ALA A 117 9.99 -5.07 10.86
C ALA A 117 10.63 -6.47 11.03
N GLU A 118 10.73 -6.97 12.25
CA GLU A 118 11.22 -8.33 12.53
C GLU A 118 10.26 -9.41 12.03
N ALA A 119 8.94 -9.21 12.19
CA ALA A 119 7.94 -10.12 11.64
C ALA A 119 7.97 -10.14 10.10
N ALA A 120 8.14 -8.96 9.46
CA ALA A 120 8.31 -8.87 8.02
C ALA A 120 9.62 -9.54 7.56
N ARG A 121 10.71 -9.44 8.32
CA ARG A 121 11.96 -10.16 8.09
C ARG A 121 11.72 -11.67 8.02
N SER A 122 11.06 -12.22 9.04
CA SER A 122 10.76 -13.65 9.10
C SER A 122 9.81 -14.09 7.98
N PHE A 123 8.84 -13.25 7.62
CA PHE A 123 7.91 -13.53 6.54
C PHE A 123 8.56 -13.55 5.15
N LEU A 124 9.66 -12.81 4.98
CA LEU A 124 10.37 -12.67 3.71
C LEU A 124 11.69 -13.45 3.69
N GLU A 125 12.05 -14.21 4.74
CA GLU A 125 13.38 -14.83 4.86
C GLU A 125 13.73 -15.80 3.72
N ASP A 126 12.73 -16.48 3.15
CA ASP A 126 12.91 -17.39 2.01
C ASP A 126 12.85 -16.69 0.64
N VAL A 127 12.60 -15.39 0.61
CA VAL A 127 12.57 -14.61 -0.64
C VAL A 127 13.97 -14.16 -0.99
N THR A 128 14.48 -14.59 -2.15
CA THR A 128 15.76 -14.05 -2.64
C THR A 128 15.57 -12.57 -2.98
N LEU A 129 16.32 -11.69 -2.32
CA LEU A 129 16.39 -10.26 -2.61
C LEU A 129 17.75 -9.94 -3.23
N ASP A 130 17.76 -9.19 -4.32
CA ASP A 130 18.96 -8.77 -5.05
C ASP A 130 19.30 -7.30 -4.78
N ARG A 131 18.29 -6.47 -4.59
CA ARG A 131 18.40 -5.02 -4.31
C ARG A 131 17.38 -4.59 -3.27
N ALA A 132 17.70 -3.49 -2.60
CA ALA A 132 16.76 -2.85 -1.68
C ALA A 132 16.78 -1.33 -1.86
N TYR A 133 15.60 -0.73 -1.74
CA TYR A 133 15.39 0.71 -1.81
C TYR A 133 14.55 1.16 -0.62
N SER A 134 14.84 2.33 -0.11
CA SER A 134 14.07 2.94 0.97
C SER A 134 13.92 4.44 0.75
N SER A 135 12.85 5.01 1.30
CA SER A 135 12.81 6.44 1.56
C SER A 135 14.01 6.88 2.41
N SER A 136 14.49 8.10 2.23
CA SER A 136 15.59 8.69 3.03
C SER A 136 15.24 8.93 4.50
N MET A 137 13.95 8.84 4.86
CA MET A 137 13.49 9.01 6.24
C MET A 137 13.86 7.81 7.13
N SER A 138 13.98 8.04 8.44
CA SER A 138 14.45 7.04 9.41
C SER A 138 13.54 5.81 9.47
N ARG A 139 12.22 5.97 9.64
CA ARG A 139 11.27 4.86 9.81
C ARG A 139 11.24 3.83 8.68
N PRO A 140 11.22 4.18 7.37
CA PRO A 140 11.33 3.18 6.32
C PRO A 140 12.74 2.60 6.21
N ARG A 141 13.79 3.38 6.47
CA ARG A 141 15.16 2.89 6.48
C ARG A 141 15.36 1.85 7.58
N GLU A 142 14.94 2.13 8.81
CA GLU A 142 15.01 1.19 9.94
C GLU A 142 14.22 -0.10 9.65
N THR A 143 13.05 0.03 8.99
CA THR A 143 12.26 -1.14 8.56
C THR A 143 13.02 -1.96 7.52
N ALA A 144 13.60 -1.32 6.49
CA ALA A 144 14.39 -1.98 5.46
C ALA A 144 15.62 -2.69 6.07
N GLU A 145 16.37 -1.99 6.91
CA GLU A 145 17.52 -2.56 7.63
C GLU A 145 17.11 -3.75 8.51
N GLY A 146 15.94 -3.68 9.15
CA GLY A 146 15.36 -4.78 9.91
C GLY A 146 15.11 -6.02 9.06
N ILE A 147 14.46 -5.87 7.90
CA ILE A 147 14.18 -6.96 6.96
C ILE A 147 15.50 -7.55 6.40
N LEU A 148 16.44 -6.69 6.04
CA LEU A 148 17.70 -7.08 5.41
C LEU A 148 18.66 -7.87 6.32
N LYS A 149 18.38 -7.99 7.61
CA LYS A 149 19.19 -8.84 8.51
C LYS A 149 19.23 -10.31 8.09
N SER A 150 18.20 -10.80 7.37
CA SER A 150 18.17 -12.16 6.79
C SER A 150 18.72 -12.22 5.37
N HIS A 151 19.09 -11.09 4.76
CA HIS A 151 19.48 -10.97 3.36
C HIS A 151 20.88 -10.32 3.25
N SER A 152 21.89 -11.01 3.79
CA SER A 152 23.26 -10.49 3.84
C SER A 152 23.80 -10.16 2.45
N GLY A 153 24.43 -9.00 2.30
CA GLY A 153 25.05 -8.55 1.05
C GLY A 153 24.11 -7.82 0.09
N VAL A 154 22.81 -7.71 0.37
CA VAL A 154 21.87 -6.91 -0.44
C VAL A 154 22.12 -5.43 -0.20
N PRO A 155 22.46 -4.64 -1.25
CA PRO A 155 22.69 -3.21 -1.11
C PRO A 155 21.39 -2.46 -0.86
N LEU A 156 21.38 -1.54 0.12
CA LEU A 156 20.26 -0.62 0.37
C LEU A 156 20.57 0.75 -0.22
N THR A 157 19.72 1.18 -1.16
CA THR A 157 19.76 2.51 -1.75
C THR A 157 18.66 3.38 -1.16
N VAL A 158 18.97 4.56 -0.67
CA VAL A 158 17.98 5.51 -0.17
C VAL A 158 17.66 6.59 -1.22
N THR A 159 16.40 7.03 -1.29
CA THR A 159 15.94 8.02 -2.27
C THR A 159 14.82 8.90 -1.73
N ASP A 160 14.89 10.20 -2.05
CA ASP A 160 13.87 11.18 -1.69
C ASP A 160 12.58 11.02 -2.50
N GLY A 161 12.64 10.38 -3.68
CA GLY A 161 11.45 10.07 -4.47
C GLY A 161 10.41 9.21 -3.73
N LEU A 162 10.83 8.48 -2.69
CA LEU A 162 9.98 7.66 -1.83
C LEU A 162 9.61 8.35 -0.50
N MET A 163 9.94 9.63 -0.25
CA MET A 163 9.55 10.35 0.96
C MET A 163 8.03 10.47 1.07
N GLU A 164 7.52 10.50 2.31
CA GLU A 164 6.08 10.66 2.55
C GLU A 164 5.56 12.00 2.03
N ILE A 165 4.24 12.10 1.86
CA ILE A 165 3.59 13.38 1.54
C ILE A 165 3.92 14.41 2.61
N GLY A 166 4.33 15.59 2.20
CA GLY A 166 4.48 16.73 3.09
C GLY A 166 3.11 17.27 3.46
N HIS A 167 2.69 17.06 4.70
CA HIS A 167 1.41 17.57 5.21
C HIS A 167 1.50 19.04 5.66
N GLY A 168 2.70 19.67 5.62
CA GLY A 168 2.91 21.06 5.98
C GLY A 168 2.43 21.36 7.40
N LEU A 169 1.55 22.35 7.55
CA LEU A 169 1.06 22.79 8.87
C LEU A 169 0.17 21.74 9.59
N TRP A 170 -0.19 20.64 8.95
CA TRP A 170 -0.93 19.56 9.59
C TRP A 170 -0.02 18.55 10.28
N GLU A 171 1.29 18.56 10.00
CA GLU A 171 2.22 17.60 10.59
C GLU A 171 2.24 17.68 12.13
N GLY A 172 2.17 16.53 12.76
CA GLY A 172 2.11 16.36 14.22
C GLY A 172 0.75 16.64 14.85
N LYS A 173 -0.23 17.12 14.08
CA LYS A 173 -1.58 17.42 14.61
C LYS A 173 -2.49 16.18 14.56
N LEU A 174 -3.42 16.15 15.50
CA LEU A 174 -4.59 15.24 15.44
C LEU A 174 -5.63 15.80 14.46
N GLU A 175 -6.47 14.92 13.93
CA GLU A 175 -7.59 15.34 13.08
C GLU A 175 -8.48 16.38 13.75
N SER A 176 -8.77 16.24 15.05
CA SER A 176 -9.54 17.19 15.84
C SER A 176 -8.89 18.59 15.96
N GLU A 177 -7.57 18.64 15.93
CA GLU A 177 -6.81 19.91 15.95
C GLU A 177 -6.82 20.56 14.57
N ILE A 178 -6.71 19.77 13.49
CA ILE A 178 -6.79 20.26 12.11
C ILE A 178 -8.18 20.83 11.84
N ARG A 179 -9.25 20.18 12.29
CA ARG A 179 -10.63 20.67 12.15
C ARG A 179 -10.85 22.09 12.69
N GLN A 180 -10.15 22.48 13.73
CA GLN A 180 -10.32 23.83 14.34
C GLN A 180 -9.88 24.95 13.39
N GLY A 181 -8.96 24.69 12.46
CA GLY A 181 -8.47 25.71 11.53
C GLY A 181 -8.75 25.43 10.04
N TRP A 182 -9.01 24.16 9.68
CA TRP A 182 -9.11 23.73 8.28
C TRP A 182 -10.17 22.64 8.06
N ASP A 183 -11.36 22.75 8.68
CA ASP A 183 -12.39 21.70 8.63
C ASP A 183 -12.83 21.38 7.19
N GLU A 184 -13.12 22.43 6.39
CA GLU A 184 -13.51 22.25 4.98
C GLU A 184 -12.40 21.58 4.15
N LEU A 185 -11.15 21.98 4.36
CA LEU A 185 -10.01 21.42 3.63
C LEU A 185 -9.74 19.96 4.05
N LEU A 186 -9.88 19.65 5.34
CA LEU A 186 -9.77 18.28 5.83
C LEU A 186 -10.91 17.38 5.30
N GLN A 187 -12.11 17.92 5.20
CA GLN A 187 -13.23 17.18 4.59
C GLN A 187 -12.97 16.94 3.08
N ALA A 188 -12.47 17.97 2.37
CA ALA A 188 -12.09 17.83 0.97
C ALA A 188 -10.97 16.77 0.81
N TRP A 189 -9.99 16.71 1.71
CA TRP A 189 -8.95 15.67 1.71
C TRP A 189 -9.52 14.25 1.78
N LYS A 190 -10.60 14.06 2.54
CA LYS A 190 -11.29 12.75 2.65
C LYS A 190 -12.16 12.40 1.45
N ASP A 191 -12.73 13.39 0.78
CA ASP A 191 -13.74 13.17 -0.26
C ASP A 191 -13.20 13.37 -1.68
N ALA A 192 -12.25 14.26 -1.87
CA ALA A 192 -11.67 14.64 -3.16
C ALA A 192 -10.19 15.07 -2.99
N PRO A 193 -9.29 14.12 -2.57
CA PRO A 193 -7.89 14.43 -2.22
C PRO A 193 -7.13 15.14 -3.35
N GLU A 194 -7.53 14.90 -4.59
CA GLU A 194 -6.92 15.52 -5.77
C GLU A 194 -7.16 17.03 -5.87
N THR A 195 -8.07 17.57 -5.10
CA THR A 195 -8.39 19.01 -5.10
C THR A 195 -7.68 19.79 -3.99
N VAL A 196 -6.97 19.08 -3.10
CA VAL A 196 -6.43 19.68 -1.88
C VAL A 196 -4.98 20.10 -2.06
N GLN A 197 -4.72 21.37 -1.75
CA GLN A 197 -3.39 21.90 -1.45
C GLN A 197 -3.27 22.06 0.06
N MET A 198 -2.47 21.22 0.71
CA MET A 198 -2.24 21.36 2.15
C MET A 198 -1.47 22.65 2.46
N PRO A 199 -1.79 23.35 3.54
CA PRO A 199 -1.07 24.55 3.90
C PRO A 199 0.43 24.27 4.11
N GLU A 200 1.28 24.89 3.31
CA GLU A 200 2.75 24.67 3.28
C GLU A 200 3.16 23.21 3.00
N GLY A 201 2.25 22.40 2.44
CA GLY A 201 2.50 20.99 2.13
C GLY A 201 2.44 20.68 0.63
N GLU A 202 2.50 19.40 0.31
CA GLU A 202 2.38 18.88 -1.05
C GLU A 202 0.91 18.67 -1.45
N THR A 203 0.65 18.64 -2.76
CA THR A 203 -0.57 18.05 -3.31
C THR A 203 -0.36 16.56 -3.55
N ILE A 204 -1.46 15.81 -3.67
CA ILE A 204 -1.36 14.39 -4.03
C ILE A 204 -0.78 14.19 -5.44
N GLN A 205 -0.93 15.17 -6.34
CA GLN A 205 -0.34 15.14 -7.68
C GLN A 205 1.20 15.25 -7.63
N ASP A 206 1.73 16.06 -6.71
CA ASP A 206 3.19 16.17 -6.51
C ASP A 206 3.76 14.84 -6.05
N VAL A 207 3.12 14.23 -5.04
CA VAL A 207 3.48 12.90 -4.52
C VAL A 207 3.35 11.84 -5.61
N TRP A 208 2.25 11.85 -6.35
CA TRP A 208 2.04 10.91 -7.47
C TRP A 208 3.16 10.99 -8.48
N LYS A 209 3.46 12.19 -8.94
CA LYS A 209 4.51 12.38 -9.95
C LYS A 209 5.85 11.83 -9.47
N ARG A 210 6.35 12.31 -8.31
CA ARG A 210 7.68 11.90 -7.83
C ARG A 210 7.78 10.42 -7.46
N SER A 211 6.72 9.86 -6.86
CA SER A 211 6.72 8.45 -6.43
C SER A 211 6.61 7.48 -7.60
N VAL A 212 5.78 7.79 -8.61
CA VAL A 212 5.64 6.98 -9.82
C VAL A 212 6.90 7.07 -10.69
N ASP A 213 7.49 8.26 -10.83
CA ASP A 213 8.76 8.43 -11.56
C ASP A 213 9.89 7.62 -10.87
N CYS A 214 9.96 7.68 -9.53
CA CYS A 214 10.92 6.90 -8.75
C CYS A 214 10.68 5.38 -8.89
N TRP A 215 9.43 4.94 -8.75
CA TRP A 215 9.03 3.55 -8.94
C TRP A 215 9.44 3.03 -10.33
N ASN A 216 9.12 3.77 -11.38
CA ASN A 216 9.45 3.39 -12.75
C ASN A 216 10.97 3.32 -12.96
N SER A 217 11.73 4.25 -12.37
CA SER A 217 13.19 4.21 -12.41
C SER A 217 13.75 2.94 -11.74
N ILE A 218 13.22 2.58 -10.56
CA ILE A 218 13.61 1.36 -9.86
C ILE A 218 13.24 0.13 -10.70
N ALA A 219 12.00 0.03 -11.14
CA ALA A 219 11.50 -1.14 -11.88
C ALA A 219 12.25 -1.36 -13.21
N ASN A 220 12.51 -0.28 -13.95
CA ASN A 220 13.24 -0.34 -15.21
C ASN A 220 14.76 -0.59 -15.04
N GLY A 221 15.29 -0.35 -13.84
CA GLY A 221 16.69 -0.63 -13.51
C GLY A 221 16.98 -2.05 -13.05
N LEU A 222 15.94 -2.91 -12.92
CA LEU A 222 16.10 -4.30 -12.51
C LEU A 222 16.35 -5.20 -13.71
N ASP A 223 17.25 -6.17 -13.54
CA ASP A 223 17.35 -7.29 -14.45
C ASP A 223 16.10 -8.19 -14.34
N PRO A 224 15.69 -8.88 -15.42
CA PRO A 224 14.45 -9.69 -15.40
C PRO A 224 14.39 -10.74 -14.28
N SER A 225 15.54 -11.29 -13.85
CA SER A 225 15.58 -12.29 -12.78
C SER A 225 15.55 -11.69 -11.37
N GLU A 226 15.81 -10.40 -11.22
CA GLU A 226 15.99 -9.76 -9.91
C GLU A 226 14.68 -9.59 -9.13
N THR A 227 14.81 -9.56 -7.81
CA THR A 227 13.77 -9.16 -6.87
C THR A 227 14.28 -7.99 -6.04
N ALA A 228 13.52 -6.90 -5.99
CA ALA A 228 13.85 -5.72 -5.19
C ALA A 228 12.88 -5.54 -4.02
N LEU A 229 13.42 -5.22 -2.84
CA LEU A 229 12.66 -4.69 -1.71
C LEU A 229 12.52 -3.17 -1.88
N VAL A 230 11.32 -2.63 -1.68
CA VAL A 230 11.06 -1.19 -1.64
C VAL A 230 10.31 -0.86 -0.36
N VAL A 231 10.88 -0.02 0.50
CA VAL A 231 10.23 0.36 1.77
C VAL A 231 9.93 1.85 1.77
N ALA A 232 8.65 2.18 1.91
CA ALA A 232 8.19 3.56 1.87
C ALA A 232 7.04 3.81 2.86
N HIS A 233 6.13 4.71 2.52
CA HIS A 233 5.12 5.27 3.40
C HIS A 233 3.71 5.04 2.86
N ASP A 234 2.70 5.46 3.62
CA ASP A 234 1.29 5.21 3.29
C ASP A 234 0.85 5.91 2.00
N ALA A 235 0.99 7.24 1.90
CA ALA A 235 0.53 7.97 0.71
C ALA A 235 1.35 7.60 -0.52
N VAL A 236 2.67 7.44 -0.38
CA VAL A 236 3.57 7.02 -1.46
C VAL A 236 3.19 5.63 -1.99
N ASN A 237 2.99 4.66 -1.10
CA ASN A 237 2.58 3.32 -1.51
C ASN A 237 1.21 3.33 -2.18
N LYS A 238 0.25 4.11 -1.65
CA LYS A 238 -1.08 4.27 -2.25
C LYS A 238 -1.01 4.87 -3.65
N THR A 239 -0.19 5.91 -3.88
CA THR A 239 -0.04 6.49 -5.22
C THR A 239 0.57 5.51 -6.21
N ILE A 240 1.61 4.78 -5.81
CA ILE A 240 2.22 3.72 -6.64
C ILE A 240 1.20 2.63 -6.96
N LEU A 241 0.47 2.13 -5.95
CA LEU A 241 -0.50 1.06 -6.13
C LEU A 241 -1.70 1.49 -6.97
N CYS A 242 -2.23 2.70 -6.76
CA CYS A 242 -3.29 3.24 -7.62
C CYS A 242 -2.81 3.35 -9.08
N HIS A 243 -1.59 3.83 -9.33
CA HIS A 243 -1.00 3.86 -10.67
C HIS A 243 -0.93 2.45 -11.28
N LEU A 244 -0.42 1.47 -10.55
CA LEU A 244 -0.30 0.08 -11.00
C LEU A 244 -1.67 -0.58 -11.27
N LEU A 245 -2.68 -0.23 -10.49
CA LEU A 245 -4.05 -0.72 -10.66
C LEU A 245 -4.82 0.01 -11.78
N GLY A 246 -4.26 1.09 -12.35
CA GLY A 246 -4.92 1.90 -13.39
C GLY A 246 -5.95 2.89 -12.83
N LEU A 247 -5.85 3.19 -11.54
CA LEU A 247 -6.63 4.20 -10.84
C LEU A 247 -5.99 5.59 -10.97
N ALA A 248 -6.64 6.62 -10.46
CA ALA A 248 -6.19 8.02 -10.53
C ALA A 248 -5.84 8.56 -9.11
N PRO A 249 -5.19 9.74 -9.00
CA PRO A 249 -4.88 10.36 -7.70
C PRO A 249 -6.08 10.53 -6.77
N LYS A 250 -7.28 10.75 -7.30
CA LYS A 250 -8.53 10.83 -6.53
C LYS A 250 -8.90 9.53 -5.81
N ASP A 251 -8.34 8.41 -6.24
CA ASP A 251 -8.72 7.07 -5.77
C ASP A 251 -7.78 6.52 -4.69
N ILE A 252 -6.90 7.35 -4.10
CA ILE A 252 -5.90 6.90 -3.10
C ILE A 252 -6.53 6.22 -1.88
N TRP A 253 -7.77 6.54 -1.56
CA TRP A 253 -8.51 5.91 -0.46
C TRP A 253 -9.06 4.52 -0.79
N SER A 254 -8.98 4.12 -2.07
CA SER A 254 -9.39 2.77 -2.50
C SER A 254 -8.39 1.68 -2.10
N VAL A 255 -7.23 2.04 -1.56
CA VAL A 255 -6.19 1.10 -1.13
C VAL A 255 -5.83 1.36 0.32
N LYS A 256 -5.81 0.31 1.14
CA LYS A 256 -5.30 0.35 2.51
C LYS A 256 -3.85 -0.11 2.56
N GLN A 257 -3.07 0.49 3.44
CA GLN A 257 -1.68 0.10 3.72
C GLN A 257 -1.47 0.02 5.23
N GLY A 258 -1.30 -1.18 5.77
CA GLY A 258 -0.96 -1.41 7.18
C GLY A 258 0.53 -1.18 7.45
N ASN A 259 0.89 -0.76 8.66
CA ASN A 259 2.30 -0.67 9.06
C ASN A 259 2.96 -2.06 8.98
N GLY A 260 4.07 -2.19 8.27
CA GLY A 260 4.72 -3.47 8.00
C GLY A 260 3.99 -4.35 6.97
N GLY A 261 2.91 -3.84 6.34
CA GLY A 261 2.16 -4.56 5.30
C GLY A 261 3.02 -4.80 4.04
N VAL A 262 2.93 -6.00 3.50
CA VAL A 262 3.72 -6.46 2.35
C VAL A 262 2.84 -6.56 1.11
N THR A 263 3.31 -6.00 0.01
CA THR A 263 2.67 -6.05 -1.31
C THR A 263 3.68 -6.59 -2.32
N VAL A 264 3.26 -7.47 -3.22
CA VAL A 264 4.12 -8.05 -4.26
C VAL A 264 3.63 -7.66 -5.63
N ILE A 265 4.54 -7.14 -6.44
CA ILE A 265 4.31 -6.71 -7.81
C ILE A 265 5.25 -7.51 -8.73
N ASP A 266 4.68 -8.18 -9.73
CA ASP A 266 5.45 -8.89 -10.75
C ASP A 266 5.45 -8.08 -12.06
N MET A 267 6.63 -7.88 -12.64
CA MET A 267 6.76 -7.23 -13.94
C MET A 267 6.27 -8.17 -15.05
N PRO A 268 5.66 -7.65 -16.13
CA PRO A 268 5.14 -8.47 -17.20
C PRO A 268 6.26 -9.05 -18.06
N GLU A 269 6.00 -10.19 -18.70
CA GLU A 269 6.92 -10.75 -19.70
C GLU A 269 7.01 -9.89 -20.97
N ASP A 270 5.86 -9.38 -21.39
CA ASP A 270 5.74 -8.43 -22.49
C ASP A 270 5.72 -7.00 -21.92
N PRO A 271 6.72 -6.14 -22.19
CA PRO A 271 6.79 -4.78 -21.68
C PRO A 271 5.59 -3.89 -22.09
N SER A 272 4.82 -4.28 -23.11
CA SER A 272 3.59 -3.58 -23.50
C SER A 272 2.41 -3.85 -22.56
N GLN A 273 2.52 -4.87 -21.71
CA GLN A 273 1.51 -5.22 -20.71
C GLN A 273 1.78 -4.50 -19.38
N PRO A 274 0.75 -4.25 -18.58
CA PRO A 274 0.92 -3.67 -17.26
C PRO A 274 1.60 -4.65 -16.30
N ALA A 275 2.29 -4.11 -15.29
CA ALA A 275 2.71 -4.89 -14.14
C ALA A 275 1.51 -5.49 -13.40
N VAL A 276 1.73 -6.61 -12.73
CA VAL A 276 0.69 -7.37 -12.03
C VAL A 276 0.84 -7.19 -10.53
N VAL A 277 -0.18 -6.67 -9.87
CA VAL A 277 -0.29 -6.71 -8.41
C VAL A 277 -0.62 -8.15 -8.02
N SER A 278 0.41 -8.88 -7.59
CA SER A 278 0.31 -10.32 -7.28
C SER A 278 -0.31 -10.58 -5.91
N CYS A 279 -0.08 -9.71 -4.95
CA CYS A 279 -0.86 -9.59 -3.71
C CYS A 279 -0.69 -8.18 -3.15
N LEU A 280 -1.63 -7.73 -2.31
CA LEU A 280 -1.64 -6.38 -1.77
C LEU A 280 -1.93 -6.39 -0.28
N ASN A 281 -1.12 -5.61 0.48
CA ASN A 281 -1.28 -5.34 1.90
C ASN A 281 -1.44 -6.60 2.75
N LEU A 282 -0.53 -7.56 2.58
CA LEU A 282 -0.48 -8.74 3.44
C LEU A 282 0.01 -8.34 4.83
N THR A 283 -0.80 -8.61 5.85
CA THR A 283 -0.48 -8.37 7.27
C THR A 283 -0.60 -9.65 8.11
N SER A 284 -0.69 -10.80 7.47
CA SER A 284 -0.86 -12.10 8.15
C SER A 284 0.28 -12.42 9.12
N HIS A 285 1.50 -12.01 8.81
CA HIS A 285 2.67 -12.12 9.69
C HIS A 285 2.58 -11.22 10.95
N LEU A 286 1.61 -10.30 10.97
CA LEU A 286 1.35 -9.39 12.10
C LEU A 286 0.11 -9.79 12.93
N GLY A 287 -0.48 -10.96 12.67
CA GLY A 287 -1.52 -11.52 13.51
C GLY A 287 -2.92 -11.62 12.89
N GLY A 288 -3.02 -11.90 11.60
CA GLY A 288 -4.29 -12.25 10.95
C GLY A 288 -4.45 -11.74 9.53
N VAL A 289 -5.54 -12.18 8.88
CA VAL A 289 -5.86 -11.78 7.50
C VAL A 289 -6.32 -10.32 7.43
N LEU A 290 -7.03 -9.86 8.46
CA LEU A 290 -7.47 -8.47 8.56
C LEU A 290 -6.35 -7.63 9.17
N ASP A 291 -6.14 -6.47 8.58
CA ASP A 291 -5.16 -5.52 9.08
C ASP A 291 -5.59 -4.95 10.44
N ARG A 292 -4.77 -5.22 11.46
CA ARG A 292 -4.94 -4.75 12.84
C ARG A 292 -3.89 -3.72 13.24
N THR A 293 -3.10 -3.24 12.29
CA THR A 293 -2.09 -2.23 12.55
C THR A 293 -2.74 -0.87 12.83
N ALA A 294 -1.98 0.07 13.36
CA ALA A 294 -2.47 1.43 13.61
C ALA A 294 -2.98 2.05 12.30
N ALA A 295 -4.18 2.61 12.34
CA ALA A 295 -4.81 3.21 11.15
C ALA A 295 -4.00 4.40 10.61
N GLY A 296 -3.19 5.06 11.45
CA GLY A 296 -2.56 6.32 11.10
C GLY A 296 -3.60 7.43 10.90
N ALA A 297 -3.14 8.66 10.81
CA ALA A 297 -3.96 9.79 10.37
C ALA A 297 -3.47 10.20 8.97
N LEU A 298 -4.15 9.74 7.95
CA LEU A 298 -4.02 10.24 6.58
C LEU A 298 -5.37 10.72 6.10
#